data_6264767da87407efd890654f9e65f181
#
_entry.id   6264767da87407efd890654f9e65f181
#
_cell.length_a   1.000
_cell.length_b   1.000
_cell.length_c   1.000
_cell.angle_alpha   90.00
_cell.angle_beta   90.00
_cell.angle_gamma   90.00
#
_symmetry.space_group_name_H-M   'P 1'
#
loop_
_entity.id
_entity.type
_entity.pdbx_description
1 polymer ?
#
loop_
_entity_poly.entity_id
_entity_poly.type
_entity_poly.pdbx_seq_one_letter_code
_entity_poly.pdbx_strand_id
1 'polypeptide(L)'
;MTINYKSFPVGPLQCNCTIIGNTSTGKGYVIDPGGDAERILEAIGSMNLSIEGIYHTHAHFDHFLASADIKEKTGASIFLNESDRFLWDTLEMQCSYFNIDFKPTPPPDFNIEDQQDLTHCSGVCIHTPGHTPGSVSFHFESEKLLIAGDTLFQGSVGRTDLPGGDFRILKNSIQEKIYSLDESTVVITGHGPQTSIKTEMESNLFIRYDT
;
A
#
# COMPACT_ATOMS: atom_id res chain seq x y z
N MET A 1 -16.41 -7.39 -14.40
CA MET A 1 -14.96 -7.17 -14.54
C MET A 1 -14.25 -8.39 -14.01
N THR A 2 -13.10 -8.75 -14.57
CA THR A 2 -12.29 -9.85 -14.01
C THR A 2 -11.00 -9.23 -13.50
N ILE A 3 -10.95 -9.03 -12.20
CA ILE A 3 -9.76 -8.50 -11.53
C ILE A 3 -8.81 -9.65 -11.19
N ASN A 4 -7.53 -9.45 -11.44
CA ASN A 4 -6.46 -10.36 -11.05
C ASN A 4 -5.39 -9.57 -10.33
N TYR A 5 -4.75 -10.18 -9.33
CA TYR A 5 -3.65 -9.55 -8.62
C TYR A 5 -2.52 -10.53 -8.33
N LYS A 6 -1.33 -9.98 -8.15
CA LYS A 6 -0.15 -10.67 -7.60
C LYS A 6 0.42 -9.79 -6.50
N SER A 7 0.66 -10.37 -5.34
CA SER A 7 1.39 -9.72 -4.25
C SER A 7 2.60 -10.56 -3.88
N PHE A 8 3.74 -9.91 -3.72
CA PHE A 8 4.99 -10.58 -3.39
C PHE A 8 5.98 -9.62 -2.72
N PRO A 9 6.84 -10.14 -1.82
CA PRO A 9 7.81 -9.30 -1.13
C PRO A 9 8.91 -8.81 -2.08
N VAL A 10 9.29 -7.53 -1.93
CA VAL A 10 10.33 -6.86 -2.71
C VAL A 10 11.21 -5.99 -1.82
N GLY A 11 12.41 -5.70 -2.31
CA GLY A 11 13.33 -4.76 -1.67
C GLY A 11 13.95 -5.28 -0.36
N PRO A 12 14.74 -4.41 0.29
CA PRO A 12 15.56 -4.81 1.44
C PRO A 12 14.76 -5.17 2.69
N LEU A 13 13.59 -4.56 2.88
CA LEU A 13 12.70 -4.84 4.02
C LEU A 13 11.53 -5.76 3.66
N GLN A 14 11.53 -6.37 2.45
CA GLN A 14 10.52 -7.32 1.99
C GLN A 14 9.10 -6.75 2.06
N CYS A 15 8.93 -5.50 1.59
CA CYS A 15 7.62 -4.89 1.41
C CYS A 15 6.78 -5.69 0.40
N ASN A 16 5.51 -5.91 0.71
CA ASN A 16 4.59 -6.61 -0.19
C ASN A 16 4.11 -5.67 -1.31
N CYS A 17 4.82 -5.68 -2.43
CA CYS A 17 4.36 -5.00 -3.64
C CYS A 17 3.17 -5.76 -4.24
N THR A 18 2.10 -5.04 -4.55
CA THR A 18 0.91 -5.62 -5.20
C THR A 18 0.70 -5.03 -6.59
N ILE A 19 0.60 -5.91 -7.59
CA ILE A 19 0.14 -5.57 -8.94
C ILE A 19 -1.31 -6.03 -9.04
N ILE A 20 -2.22 -5.13 -9.38
CA ILE A 20 -3.64 -5.44 -9.55
C ILE A 20 -4.14 -4.89 -10.88
N GLY A 21 -4.92 -5.66 -11.61
CA GLY A 21 -5.39 -5.24 -12.93
C GLY A 21 -6.68 -5.92 -13.37
N ASN A 22 -7.36 -5.22 -14.26
CA ASN A 22 -8.55 -5.69 -14.93
C ASN A 22 -8.15 -6.41 -16.23
N THR A 23 -8.29 -7.73 -16.24
CA THR A 23 -7.89 -8.55 -17.38
C THR A 23 -8.75 -8.33 -18.63
N SER A 24 -9.96 -7.77 -18.48
CA SER A 24 -10.82 -7.45 -19.62
C SER A 24 -10.36 -6.19 -20.36
N THR A 25 -9.75 -5.23 -19.67
CA THR A 25 -9.24 -3.97 -20.26
C THR A 25 -7.74 -3.96 -20.45
N GLY A 26 -7.01 -4.86 -19.78
CA GLY A 26 -5.56 -4.86 -19.73
C GLY A 26 -4.96 -3.70 -18.94
N LYS A 27 -5.74 -3.00 -18.11
CA LYS A 27 -5.30 -1.86 -17.31
C LYS A 27 -5.15 -2.23 -15.84
N GLY A 28 -4.13 -1.66 -15.18
CA GLY A 28 -3.86 -1.98 -13.79
C GLY A 28 -3.01 -0.96 -13.07
N TYR A 29 -2.68 -1.28 -11.83
CA TYR A 29 -1.93 -0.46 -10.90
C TYR A 29 -0.82 -1.27 -10.24
N VAL A 30 0.24 -0.59 -9.86
CA VAL A 30 1.26 -1.10 -8.95
C VAL A 30 1.09 -0.36 -7.62
N ILE A 31 1.07 -1.11 -6.52
CA ILE A 31 0.94 -0.57 -5.17
C ILE A 31 2.20 -0.95 -4.39
N ASP A 32 2.84 0.03 -3.77
CA ASP A 32 4.04 -0.07 -2.96
C ASP A 32 5.20 -0.83 -3.66
N PRO A 33 5.77 -0.30 -4.75
CA PRO A 33 6.95 -0.90 -5.40
C PRO A 33 8.22 -0.64 -4.58
N GLY A 34 8.39 -1.37 -3.49
CA GLY A 34 9.42 -1.18 -2.47
C GLY A 34 10.84 -1.60 -2.87
N GLY A 35 11.06 -2.07 -4.08
CA GLY A 35 12.36 -2.51 -4.61
C GLY A 35 12.20 -3.49 -5.75
N ASP A 36 13.32 -4.13 -6.19
CA ASP A 36 13.32 -5.20 -7.20
C ASP A 36 12.55 -4.85 -8.49
N ALA A 37 12.80 -3.66 -9.06
CA ALA A 37 12.07 -3.12 -10.20
C ALA A 37 11.93 -4.10 -11.38
N GLU A 38 13.02 -4.83 -11.73
CA GLU A 38 13.00 -5.80 -12.82
C GLU A 38 11.97 -6.91 -12.57
N ARG A 39 11.93 -7.46 -11.36
CA ARG A 39 10.96 -8.48 -10.95
C ARG A 39 9.51 -7.98 -11.03
N ILE A 40 9.27 -6.71 -10.63
CA ILE A 40 7.95 -6.09 -10.75
C ILE A 40 7.58 -5.95 -12.23
N LEU A 41 8.49 -5.46 -13.08
CA LEU A 41 8.26 -5.31 -14.53
C LEU A 41 8.00 -6.65 -15.22
N GLU A 42 8.73 -7.71 -14.87
CA GLU A 42 8.46 -9.07 -15.35
C GLU A 42 7.06 -9.54 -14.94
N ALA A 43 6.66 -9.28 -13.70
CA ALA A 43 5.33 -9.63 -13.21
C ALA A 43 4.22 -8.87 -13.97
N ILE A 44 4.40 -7.56 -14.21
CA ILE A 44 3.50 -6.73 -15.04
C ILE A 44 3.36 -7.34 -16.44
N GLY A 45 4.49 -7.64 -17.08
CA GLY A 45 4.51 -8.27 -18.41
C GLY A 45 3.78 -9.61 -18.44
N SER A 46 3.99 -10.46 -17.42
CA SER A 46 3.33 -11.77 -17.29
C SER A 46 1.81 -11.68 -17.09
N MET A 47 1.33 -10.57 -16.54
CA MET A 47 -0.10 -10.27 -16.37
C MET A 47 -0.70 -9.56 -17.59
N ASN A 48 0.13 -9.18 -18.56
CA ASN A 48 -0.26 -8.45 -19.77
C ASN A 48 -1.04 -7.15 -19.45
N LEU A 49 -0.51 -6.36 -18.50
CA LEU A 49 -1.13 -5.12 -18.04
C LEU A 49 -0.39 -3.88 -18.56
N SER A 50 -1.17 -2.84 -18.90
CA SER A 50 -0.73 -1.46 -18.98
C SER A 50 -0.93 -0.81 -17.62
N ILE A 51 0.13 -0.28 -17.03
CA ILE A 51 0.06 0.34 -15.69
C ILE A 51 -0.33 1.81 -15.84
N GLU A 52 -1.46 2.17 -15.24
CA GLU A 52 -2.04 3.50 -15.28
C GLU A 52 -1.65 4.35 -14.05
N GLY A 53 -1.20 3.71 -12.97
CA GLY A 53 -0.78 4.40 -11.76
C GLY A 53 0.09 3.55 -10.86
N ILE A 54 0.98 4.24 -10.14
CA ILE A 54 1.82 3.74 -9.07
C ILE A 54 1.30 4.37 -7.78
N TYR A 55 0.68 3.57 -6.95
CA TYR A 55 0.05 4.02 -5.71
C TYR A 55 0.90 3.67 -4.50
N HIS A 56 0.93 4.56 -3.54
CA HIS A 56 1.63 4.35 -2.28
C HIS A 56 0.66 4.37 -1.12
N THR A 57 0.74 3.34 -0.26
CA THR A 57 -0.03 3.32 0.98
C THR A 57 0.46 4.39 1.94
N HIS A 58 1.75 4.69 1.94
CA HIS A 58 2.38 5.75 2.74
C HIS A 58 3.81 6.03 2.24
N ALA A 59 4.50 7.01 2.83
CA ALA A 59 5.80 7.49 2.33
C ALA A 59 7.02 7.03 3.15
N HIS A 60 7.08 5.80 3.63
CA HIS A 60 8.33 5.21 4.07
C HIS A 60 9.12 4.65 2.88
N PHE A 61 10.45 4.78 2.95
CA PHE A 61 11.36 4.52 1.82
C PHE A 61 11.20 3.14 1.20
N ASP A 62 10.94 2.14 2.01
CA ASP A 62 10.85 0.74 1.61
C ASP A 62 9.56 0.40 0.84
N HIS A 63 8.62 1.34 0.72
CA HIS A 63 7.41 1.20 -0.09
C HIS A 63 7.56 1.79 -1.51
N PHE A 64 8.69 2.46 -1.84
CA PHE A 64 8.81 3.08 -3.17
C PHE A 64 10.21 3.14 -3.80
N LEU A 65 11.16 2.33 -3.33
CA LEU A 65 12.52 2.31 -3.92
C LEU A 65 12.53 2.00 -5.42
N ALA A 66 11.54 1.31 -5.97
CA ALA A 66 11.41 1.03 -7.40
C ALA A 66 10.49 2.00 -8.16
N SER A 67 9.86 2.97 -7.49
CA SER A 67 8.87 3.86 -8.13
C SER A 67 9.41 4.63 -9.32
N ALA A 68 10.65 5.13 -9.23
CA ALA A 68 11.31 5.83 -10.32
C ALA A 68 11.50 4.94 -11.55
N ASP A 69 11.95 3.68 -11.35
CA ASP A 69 12.17 2.72 -12.42
C ASP A 69 10.86 2.30 -13.08
N ILE A 70 9.83 2.01 -12.28
CA ILE A 70 8.51 1.63 -12.79
C ILE A 70 7.90 2.79 -13.58
N LYS A 71 7.96 4.04 -13.06
CA LYS A 71 7.50 5.23 -13.78
C LYS A 71 8.24 5.42 -15.10
N GLU A 72 9.56 5.29 -15.11
CA GLU A 72 10.37 5.42 -16.32
C GLU A 72 9.97 4.41 -17.40
N LYS A 73 9.68 3.16 -17.02
CA LYS A 73 9.37 2.08 -17.94
C LYS A 73 7.91 2.05 -18.42
N THR A 74 6.98 2.49 -17.57
CA THR A 74 5.54 2.38 -17.85
C THR A 74 4.90 3.71 -18.24
N GLY A 75 5.51 4.83 -17.86
CA GLY A 75 4.91 6.17 -17.99
C GLY A 75 3.80 6.45 -16.95
N ALA A 76 3.57 5.53 -16.02
CA ALA A 76 2.51 5.64 -15.03
C ALA A 76 2.74 6.81 -14.05
N SER A 77 1.66 7.43 -13.62
CA SER A 77 1.70 8.51 -12.63
C SER A 77 1.86 7.97 -11.22
N ILE A 78 2.56 8.73 -10.35
CA ILE A 78 2.76 8.41 -8.94
C ILE A 78 1.68 9.10 -8.11
N PHE A 79 1.04 8.34 -7.22
CA PHE A 79 -0.01 8.79 -6.32
C PHE A 79 0.41 8.59 -4.86
N LEU A 80 0.26 9.64 -4.05
CA LEU A 80 0.54 9.63 -2.62
C LEU A 80 -0.44 10.57 -1.91
N ASN A 81 -0.84 10.25 -0.68
CA ASN A 81 -1.61 11.19 0.14
C ASN A 81 -0.72 12.37 0.57
N GLU A 82 -1.22 13.60 0.38
CA GLU A 82 -0.44 14.84 0.62
C GLU A 82 0.03 14.97 2.07
N SER A 83 -0.67 14.36 3.03
CA SER A 83 -0.25 14.38 4.45
C SER A 83 1.09 13.68 4.71
N ASP A 84 1.55 12.85 3.76
CA ASP A 84 2.86 12.18 3.82
C ASP A 84 3.94 12.89 2.99
N ARG A 85 3.64 14.05 2.39
CA ARG A 85 4.58 14.76 1.57
C ARG A 85 5.90 15.06 2.29
N PHE A 86 5.85 15.41 3.57
CA PHE A 86 7.04 15.66 4.37
C PHE A 86 7.96 14.44 4.53
N LEU A 87 7.37 13.23 4.57
CA LEU A 87 8.15 11.98 4.57
C LEU A 87 8.78 11.74 3.19
N TRP A 88 8.02 11.96 2.11
CA TRP A 88 8.54 11.87 0.76
C TRP A 88 9.74 12.79 0.53
N ASP A 89 9.66 14.03 1.01
CA ASP A 89 10.73 15.01 0.85
C ASP A 89 12.01 14.64 1.66
N THR A 90 11.92 13.65 2.55
CA THR A 90 13.05 13.17 3.39
C THR A 90 13.56 11.78 3.02
N LEU A 91 13.21 11.24 1.85
CA LEU A 91 13.53 9.88 1.42
C LEU A 91 15.02 9.55 1.41
N GLU A 92 15.85 10.46 0.91
CA GLU A 92 17.30 10.29 0.90
C GLU A 92 17.83 10.12 2.34
N MET A 93 17.30 10.90 3.28
CA MET A 93 17.65 10.78 4.69
C MET A 93 17.17 9.45 5.28
N GLN A 94 15.96 9.00 4.95
CA GLN A 94 15.45 7.71 5.39
C GLN A 94 16.34 6.57 4.88
N CYS A 95 16.66 6.55 3.59
CA CYS A 95 17.56 5.55 2.99
C CYS A 95 18.95 5.56 3.65
N SER A 96 19.51 6.75 3.87
CA SER A 96 20.82 6.92 4.51
C SER A 96 20.85 6.34 5.93
N TYR A 97 19.77 6.49 6.70
CA TYR A 97 19.66 5.93 8.06
C TYR A 97 19.77 4.40 8.07
N PHE A 98 19.29 3.73 7.01
CA PHE A 98 19.34 2.28 6.86
C PHE A 98 20.52 1.78 6.00
N ASN A 99 21.46 2.66 5.60
CA ASN A 99 22.57 2.37 4.67
C ASN A 99 22.07 1.77 3.34
N ILE A 100 20.99 2.30 2.80
CA ILE A 100 20.40 1.90 1.53
C ILE A 100 20.70 2.99 0.48
N ASP A 101 21.13 2.54 -0.70
CA ASP A 101 21.39 3.45 -1.81
C ASP A 101 20.07 4.11 -2.25
N PHE A 102 20.09 5.46 -2.25
CA PHE A 102 18.94 6.23 -2.68
C PHE A 102 19.02 6.54 -4.18
N LYS A 103 17.97 6.15 -4.91
CA LYS A 103 17.74 6.63 -6.27
C LYS A 103 16.71 7.76 -6.21
N PRO A 104 17.03 8.97 -6.73
CA PRO A 104 16.06 10.07 -6.75
C PRO A 104 14.76 9.66 -7.42
N THR A 105 13.67 9.79 -6.69
CA THR A 105 12.32 9.50 -7.18
C THR A 105 11.60 10.81 -7.47
N PRO A 106 10.98 10.98 -8.65
CA PRO A 106 10.19 12.16 -8.95
C PRO A 106 9.09 12.37 -7.90
N PRO A 107 8.73 13.62 -7.59
CA PRO A 107 7.64 13.87 -6.65
C PRO A 107 6.33 13.23 -7.15
N PRO A 108 5.39 12.92 -6.24
CA PRO A 108 4.08 12.43 -6.63
C PRO A 108 3.41 13.38 -7.63
N ASP A 109 2.82 12.81 -8.67
CA ASP A 109 2.10 13.56 -9.69
C ASP A 109 0.72 14.01 -9.19
N PHE A 110 0.10 13.18 -8.34
CA PHE A 110 -1.26 13.41 -7.85
C PHE A 110 -1.39 13.09 -6.36
N ASN A 111 -2.21 13.89 -5.69
CA ASN A 111 -2.72 13.54 -4.37
C ASN A 111 -3.76 12.43 -4.50
N ILE A 112 -3.80 11.52 -3.51
CA ILE A 112 -4.88 10.56 -3.37
C ILE A 112 -5.70 10.90 -2.11
N GLU A 113 -7.00 10.94 -2.24
CA GLU A 113 -7.93 11.33 -1.19
C GLU A 113 -8.74 10.15 -0.65
N ASP A 114 -9.30 10.33 0.56
CA ASP A 114 -10.25 9.37 1.11
C ASP A 114 -11.45 9.19 0.17
N GLN A 115 -11.91 7.94 0.00
CA GLN A 115 -13.00 7.56 -0.90
C GLN A 115 -12.75 7.82 -2.39
N GLN A 116 -11.50 8.05 -2.79
CA GLN A 116 -11.16 8.16 -4.20
C GLN A 116 -11.22 6.79 -4.90
N ASP A 117 -11.90 6.76 -6.05
CA ASP A 117 -12.03 5.54 -6.86
C ASP A 117 -10.74 5.17 -7.60
N LEU A 118 -10.37 3.88 -7.55
CA LEU A 118 -9.42 3.25 -8.45
C LEU A 118 -10.17 2.65 -9.65
N THR A 119 -10.57 3.50 -10.58
CA THR A 119 -11.59 3.24 -11.61
C THR A 119 -11.36 2.01 -12.47
N HIS A 120 -10.09 1.66 -12.80
CA HIS A 120 -9.80 0.51 -13.67
C HIS A 120 -9.99 -0.85 -12.98
N CYS A 121 -9.95 -0.88 -11.65
CA CYS A 121 -10.03 -2.11 -10.85
C CYS A 121 -11.20 -2.11 -9.86
N SER A 122 -12.11 -1.14 -9.93
CA SER A 122 -13.26 -0.99 -9.00
C SER A 122 -12.85 -1.01 -7.52
N GLY A 123 -11.72 -0.44 -7.23
CA GLY A 123 -11.24 -0.26 -5.86
C GLY A 123 -11.52 1.13 -5.35
N VAL A 124 -11.43 1.31 -4.05
CA VAL A 124 -11.56 2.60 -3.36
C VAL A 124 -10.39 2.80 -2.39
N CYS A 125 -9.90 4.03 -2.31
CA CYS A 125 -8.94 4.44 -1.31
C CYS A 125 -9.66 4.71 0.02
N ILE A 126 -9.14 4.21 1.12
CA ILE A 126 -9.59 4.48 2.49
C ILE A 126 -8.44 5.14 3.23
N HIS A 127 -8.60 6.37 3.68
CA HIS A 127 -7.60 7.03 4.52
C HIS A 127 -7.56 6.36 5.89
N THR A 128 -6.42 5.76 6.24
CA THR A 128 -6.18 4.97 7.47
C THR A 128 -4.97 5.50 8.24
N PRO A 129 -5.00 6.77 8.70
CA PRO A 129 -3.85 7.40 9.35
C PRO A 129 -3.50 6.74 10.68
N GLY A 130 -2.24 6.95 11.11
CA GLY A 130 -1.75 6.56 12.42
C GLY A 130 -0.39 5.88 12.40
N HIS A 131 -0.07 5.05 11.41
CA HIS A 131 1.30 4.65 11.12
C HIS A 131 2.08 5.86 10.55
N THR A 132 1.50 6.49 9.55
CA THR A 132 1.84 7.85 9.11
C THR A 132 0.55 8.69 9.00
N PRO A 133 0.65 10.03 8.92
CA PRO A 133 -0.53 10.89 8.74
C PRO A 133 -1.26 10.67 7.41
N GLY A 134 -0.51 10.31 6.35
CA GLY A 134 -1.03 10.07 5.01
C GLY A 134 -1.28 8.60 4.68
N SER A 135 -1.21 7.70 5.67
CA SER A 135 -1.47 6.26 5.43
C SER A 135 -2.86 6.04 4.82
N VAL A 136 -2.90 5.25 3.75
CA VAL A 136 -4.13 4.83 3.08
C VAL A 136 -4.13 3.31 2.90
N SER A 137 -5.32 2.75 2.79
CA SER A 137 -5.54 1.35 2.40
C SER A 137 -6.38 1.32 1.13
N PHE A 138 -6.21 0.31 0.29
CA PHE A 138 -6.96 0.15 -0.96
C PHE A 138 -7.90 -1.05 -0.85
N HIS A 139 -9.20 -0.79 -0.92
CA HIS A 139 -10.23 -1.80 -0.78
C HIS A 139 -10.87 -2.13 -2.13
N PHE A 140 -10.95 -3.42 -2.43
CA PHE A 140 -11.56 -4.01 -3.63
C PHE A 140 -12.69 -4.93 -3.17
N GLU A 141 -13.88 -4.36 -3.01
CA GLU A 141 -15.02 -5.02 -2.38
C GLU A 141 -15.42 -6.31 -3.08
N SER A 142 -15.52 -6.29 -4.42
CA SER A 142 -15.91 -7.47 -5.21
C SER A 142 -14.93 -8.63 -5.08
N GLU A 143 -13.67 -8.35 -4.85
CA GLU A 143 -12.57 -9.32 -4.66
C GLU A 143 -12.38 -9.70 -3.19
N LYS A 144 -13.09 -9.04 -2.28
CA LYS A 144 -12.91 -9.16 -0.83
C LYS A 144 -11.43 -9.01 -0.46
N LEU A 145 -10.81 -7.97 -0.96
CA LEU A 145 -9.37 -7.71 -0.84
C LEU A 145 -9.14 -6.31 -0.27
N LEU A 146 -8.29 -6.22 0.73
CA LEU A 146 -7.75 -4.97 1.27
C LEU A 146 -6.22 -5.01 1.17
N ILE A 147 -5.63 -3.99 0.58
CA ILE A 147 -4.19 -3.75 0.64
C ILE A 147 -3.99 -2.68 1.71
N ALA A 148 -3.51 -3.10 2.87
CA ALA A 148 -3.52 -2.28 4.08
C ALA A 148 -2.23 -1.49 4.32
N GLY A 149 -1.18 -1.75 3.54
CA GLY A 149 0.15 -1.23 3.87
C GLY A 149 0.52 -1.55 5.31
N ASP A 150 1.12 -0.61 5.99
CA ASP A 150 1.58 -0.75 7.38
C ASP A 150 0.53 -0.35 8.42
N THR A 151 -0.75 -0.41 8.05
CA THR A 151 -1.85 -0.15 8.99
C THR A 151 -2.15 -1.38 9.84
N LEU A 152 -2.35 -2.55 9.21
CA LEU A 152 -2.74 -3.80 9.89
C LEU A 152 -1.88 -4.97 9.42
N PHE A 153 -1.36 -5.74 10.37
CA PHE A 153 -0.55 -6.95 10.13
C PHE A 153 -1.21 -8.18 10.76
N GLN A 154 -0.74 -9.36 10.38
CA GLN A 154 -1.16 -10.60 11.04
C GLN A 154 -0.76 -10.58 12.52
N GLY A 155 -1.78 -10.51 13.41
CA GLY A 155 -1.60 -10.46 14.87
C GLY A 155 -0.93 -9.19 15.40
N SER A 156 -0.75 -8.15 14.57
CA SER A 156 -0.02 -6.92 14.91
C SER A 156 -0.57 -5.71 14.17
N VAL A 157 0.04 -4.55 14.41
CA VAL A 157 -0.28 -3.28 13.73
C VAL A 157 1.01 -2.52 13.40
N GLY A 158 0.91 -1.52 12.55
CA GLY A 158 2.02 -0.64 12.20
C GLY A 158 2.60 0.06 13.43
N ARG A 159 3.91 0.28 13.42
CA ARG A 159 4.57 1.09 14.45
C ARG A 159 4.12 2.54 14.36
N THR A 160 4.14 3.23 15.50
CA THR A 160 3.66 4.62 15.59
C THR A 160 4.66 5.54 16.31
N ASP A 161 5.90 5.10 16.43
CA ASP A 161 7.01 5.81 17.08
C ASP A 161 7.90 6.58 16.10
N LEU A 162 7.58 6.54 14.80
CA LEU A 162 8.24 7.34 13.76
C LEU A 162 7.54 8.69 13.56
N PRO A 163 8.19 9.66 12.87
CA PRO A 163 7.61 10.98 12.65
C PRO A 163 6.20 10.95 12.06
N GLY A 164 5.24 11.56 12.76
CA GLY A 164 3.82 11.61 12.37
C GLY A 164 2.98 10.43 12.85
N GLY A 165 3.59 9.41 13.47
CA GLY A 165 2.88 8.26 14.02
C GLY A 165 2.06 8.58 15.29
N ASP A 166 0.87 8.00 15.41
CA ASP A 166 -0.01 8.11 16.58
C ASP A 166 -0.84 6.82 16.74
N PHE A 167 -0.60 6.09 17.82
CA PHE A 167 -1.27 4.81 18.07
C PHE A 167 -2.79 4.94 18.26
N ARG A 168 -3.25 6.04 18.87
CA ARG A 168 -4.69 6.25 19.08
C ARG A 168 -5.39 6.48 17.75
N ILE A 169 -4.76 7.23 16.85
CA ILE A 169 -5.30 7.46 15.50
C ILE A 169 -5.29 6.15 14.72
N LEU A 170 -4.20 5.37 14.78
CA LEU A 170 -4.11 4.06 14.13
C LEU A 170 -5.19 3.10 14.63
N LYS A 171 -5.38 3.03 15.95
CA LYS A 171 -6.45 2.21 16.56
C LYS A 171 -7.82 2.59 16.00
N ASN A 172 -8.15 3.88 15.94
CA ASN A 172 -9.42 4.35 15.39
C ASN A 172 -9.57 4.00 13.91
N SER A 173 -8.50 4.18 13.11
CA SER A 173 -8.51 3.80 11.69
C SER A 173 -8.83 2.31 11.50
N ILE A 174 -8.25 1.44 12.33
CA ILE A 174 -8.51 0.00 12.24
C ILE A 174 -9.92 -0.33 12.72
N GLN A 175 -10.34 0.15 13.89
CA GLN A 175 -11.64 -0.22 14.48
C GLN A 175 -12.82 0.35 13.69
N GLU A 176 -12.74 1.63 13.27
CA GLU A 176 -13.88 2.30 12.65
C GLU A 176 -13.97 2.09 11.13
N LYS A 177 -12.82 1.89 10.46
CA LYS A 177 -12.79 1.80 8.99
C LYS A 177 -12.48 0.38 8.50
N ILE A 178 -11.42 -0.27 9.01
CA ILE A 178 -11.03 -1.59 8.51
C ILE A 178 -11.96 -2.68 9.06
N TYR A 179 -12.24 -2.68 10.36
CA TYR A 179 -13.12 -3.69 10.97
C TYR A 179 -14.61 -3.49 10.62
N SER A 180 -14.99 -2.40 9.96
CA SER A 180 -16.34 -2.22 9.39
C SER A 180 -16.53 -2.89 8.03
N LEU A 181 -15.46 -3.37 7.38
CA LEU A 181 -15.51 -4.09 6.12
C LEU A 181 -15.99 -5.53 6.32
N ASP A 182 -16.32 -6.23 5.23
CA ASP A 182 -16.71 -7.64 5.28
C ASP A 182 -15.63 -8.50 5.98
N GLU A 183 -16.01 -9.26 7.00
CA GLU A 183 -15.10 -10.11 7.79
C GLU A 183 -14.29 -11.11 6.95
N SER A 184 -14.83 -11.54 5.81
CA SER A 184 -14.15 -12.46 4.88
C SER A 184 -13.12 -11.78 4.00
N THR A 185 -12.91 -10.44 4.12
CA THR A 185 -11.93 -9.69 3.34
C THR A 185 -10.52 -10.14 3.71
N VAL A 186 -9.76 -10.55 2.70
CA VAL A 186 -8.34 -10.85 2.81
C VAL A 186 -7.56 -9.54 2.92
N VAL A 187 -6.61 -9.47 3.84
CA VAL A 187 -5.75 -8.31 4.06
C VAL A 187 -4.33 -8.62 3.58
N ILE A 188 -3.90 -7.92 2.54
CA ILE A 188 -2.48 -7.86 2.15
C ILE A 188 -1.84 -6.79 3.05
N THR A 189 -0.92 -7.21 3.87
CA THR A 189 -0.15 -6.37 4.79
C THR A 189 1.04 -5.74 4.08
N GLY A 190 1.59 -4.64 4.58
CA GLY A 190 2.82 -4.05 4.01
C GLY A 190 4.02 -5.00 4.10
N HIS A 191 4.10 -5.82 5.16
CA HIS A 191 5.15 -6.82 5.36
C HIS A 191 4.59 -8.12 5.92
N GLY A 192 5.30 -9.22 5.64
CA GLY A 192 4.96 -10.54 6.17
C GLY A 192 3.73 -11.19 5.52
N PRO A 193 3.09 -12.14 6.20
CA PRO A 193 1.99 -12.90 5.62
C PRO A 193 0.68 -12.10 5.59
N GLN A 194 -0.18 -12.44 4.63
CA GLN A 194 -1.55 -11.96 4.58
C GLN A 194 -2.38 -12.50 5.76
N THR A 195 -3.47 -11.80 6.05
CA THR A 195 -4.45 -12.18 7.07
C THR A 195 -5.89 -11.95 6.57
N SER A 196 -6.87 -11.93 7.46
CA SER A 196 -8.25 -11.53 7.15
C SER A 196 -8.80 -10.63 8.26
N ILE A 197 -9.77 -9.81 7.91
CA ILE A 197 -10.43 -8.94 8.89
C ILE A 197 -10.97 -9.76 10.06
N LYS A 198 -11.65 -10.87 9.78
CA LYS A 198 -12.16 -11.78 10.82
C LYS A 198 -11.04 -12.24 11.78
N THR A 199 -9.94 -12.71 11.24
CA THR A 199 -8.81 -13.19 12.05
C THR A 199 -8.29 -12.11 12.98
N GLU A 200 -8.16 -10.89 12.48
CA GLU A 200 -7.61 -9.79 13.28
C GLU A 200 -8.62 -9.28 14.31
N MET A 201 -9.90 -9.21 13.98
CA MET A 201 -10.95 -8.88 14.96
C MET A 201 -10.98 -9.87 16.13
N GLU A 202 -10.77 -11.16 15.87
CA GLU A 202 -10.81 -12.22 16.88
C GLU A 202 -9.51 -12.35 17.70
N SER A 203 -8.35 -12.12 17.08
CA SER A 203 -7.06 -12.54 17.67
C SER A 203 -5.95 -11.50 17.67
N ASN A 204 -6.14 -10.30 17.10
CA ASN A 204 -5.10 -9.28 17.11
C ASN A 204 -4.72 -8.90 18.54
N LEU A 205 -3.42 -8.89 18.85
CA LEU A 205 -2.93 -8.66 20.21
C LEU A 205 -2.95 -7.18 20.63
N PHE A 206 -3.01 -6.27 19.66
CA PHE A 206 -2.92 -4.82 19.89
C PHE A 206 -4.28 -4.14 19.83
N ILE A 207 -5.14 -4.59 18.92
CA ILE A 207 -6.44 -3.97 18.67
C ILE A 207 -7.50 -5.06 18.58
N ARG A 208 -8.26 -5.21 19.66
CA ARG A 208 -9.43 -6.10 19.68
C ARG A 208 -10.65 -5.35 19.21
N TYR A 209 -11.57 -6.08 18.61
CA TYR A 209 -12.91 -5.57 18.35
C TYR A 209 -13.65 -5.50 19.71
N ASP A 210 -13.87 -4.29 20.19
CA ASP A 210 -14.69 -4.07 21.40
C ASP A 210 -16.15 -4.22 20.97
N THR A 211 -16.80 -5.36 21.36
CA THR A 211 -18.25 -5.63 21.15
C THR A 211 -19.10 -4.77 22.08
#